data_7471eaf37654112d2f52dc78840055c2
#
_entry.id   7471eaf37654112d2f52dc78840055c2
#
_cell.length_a   1.000
_cell.length_b   1.000
_cell.length_c   1.000
_cell.angle_alpha   90.00
_cell.angle_beta   90.00
_cell.angle_gamma   90.00
#
_symmetry.space_group_name_H-M   'P 1'
#
loop_
_entity.id
_entity.type
_entity.pdbx_description
1 polymer ?
#
loop_
_entity_poly.entity_id
_entity_poly.type
_entity_poly.pdbx_seq_one_letter_code
_entity_poly.pdbx_strand_id
1 'polypeptide(L)'
;MKATKARNLMRLSMLPAWLGVGVLWLLHWLPLPLQAAFGNALGWLVAQLPGKRRHIAATNLALCFPETPKPVRERWLRQTYQASMRAVLEHGLLWWGSESRLRRLIRIDNPEAMMGDGVRPVIWLAPHFVGLDMAGARLSMERQCASMYAPARNPVSDRLMLYGRSRFFSPKLISKADGIKPVLKAIKDGLPFYYLPDQDLGRLNAVFVPFFGVPAATVSALPRLAKLTGAQVVPVITRQLPGGAGYRLHFYPPWENFPSDDLEADVAYMNAFIEERVREIPPQYLWLHRRFKTRPEGESSVYE
;
A
#
# COMPACT_ATOMS: atom_id res chain seq x y z
N MET A 1 -25.05 -7.71 -0.90
CA MET A 1 -23.98 -8.44 -0.19
C MET A 1 -24.21 -9.95 -0.40
N LYS A 2 -23.59 -10.57 -1.41
CA LYS A 2 -23.64 -12.03 -1.57
C LYS A 2 -22.82 -12.61 -0.42
N ALA A 3 -23.48 -13.34 0.49
CA ALA A 3 -22.84 -14.04 1.60
C ALA A 3 -21.69 -14.89 1.03
N THR A 4 -20.46 -14.46 1.28
CA THR A 4 -19.29 -15.31 1.08
C THR A 4 -19.56 -16.56 1.92
N LYS A 5 -19.72 -17.72 1.28
CA LYS A 5 -19.95 -19.02 1.96
C LYS A 5 -19.06 -19.05 3.18
N ALA A 6 -19.64 -19.28 4.37
CA ALA A 6 -18.90 -19.35 5.62
C ALA A 6 -17.80 -20.41 5.46
N ARG A 7 -16.62 -19.97 5.05
CA ARG A 7 -15.44 -20.84 4.90
C ARG A 7 -15.15 -21.33 6.32
N ASN A 8 -15.14 -22.63 6.50
CA ASN A 8 -14.90 -23.22 7.80
C ASN A 8 -13.49 -22.84 8.31
N LEU A 9 -13.42 -21.80 9.14
CA LEU A 9 -12.17 -21.24 9.70
C LEU A 9 -11.46 -22.20 10.65
N MET A 10 -12.17 -23.23 11.12
CA MET A 10 -11.70 -24.22 12.10
C MET A 10 -11.14 -25.51 11.45
N ARG A 11 -10.95 -25.52 10.13
CA ARG A 11 -10.34 -26.68 9.47
C ARG A 11 -8.88 -26.84 9.91
N LEU A 12 -8.41 -28.07 10.07
CA LEU A 12 -7.01 -28.38 10.40
C LEU A 12 -6.01 -27.71 9.44
N SER A 13 -6.37 -27.57 8.17
CA SER A 13 -5.56 -26.85 7.18
C SER A 13 -5.36 -25.34 7.48
N MET A 14 -6.16 -24.78 8.39
CA MET A 14 -6.02 -23.38 8.83
C MET A 14 -5.15 -23.25 10.10
N LEU A 15 -4.75 -24.35 10.71
CA LEU A 15 -3.93 -24.33 11.93
C LEU A 15 -2.64 -23.49 11.80
N PRO A 16 -1.85 -23.57 10.70
CA PRO A 16 -0.67 -22.71 10.55
C PRO A 16 -1.02 -21.21 10.54
N ALA A 17 -2.16 -20.84 9.94
CA ALA A 17 -2.61 -19.45 9.95
C ALA A 17 -3.00 -18.99 11.36
N TRP A 18 -3.71 -19.83 12.12
CA TRP A 18 -4.06 -19.53 13.52
C TRP A 18 -2.84 -19.47 14.44
N LEU A 19 -1.83 -20.30 14.24
CA LEU A 19 -0.56 -20.21 14.96
C LEU A 19 0.12 -18.86 14.67
N GLY A 20 0.17 -18.44 13.40
CA GLY A 20 0.66 -17.12 13.03
C GLY A 20 -0.11 -15.98 13.70
N VAL A 21 -1.45 -16.08 13.77
CA VAL A 21 -2.32 -15.14 14.47
C VAL A 21 -1.99 -15.10 15.97
N GLY A 22 -1.80 -16.26 16.61
CA GLY A 22 -1.38 -16.35 18.01
C GLY A 22 -0.03 -15.67 18.26
N VAL A 23 0.94 -15.86 17.37
CA VAL A 23 2.24 -15.16 17.45
C VAL A 23 2.04 -13.65 17.35
N LEU A 24 1.26 -13.15 16.40
CA LEU A 24 0.99 -11.72 16.26
C LEU A 24 0.23 -11.17 17.49
N TRP A 25 -0.66 -11.97 18.08
CA TRP A 25 -1.35 -11.59 19.32
C TRP A 25 -0.39 -11.49 20.50
N LEU A 26 0.58 -12.39 20.63
CA LEU A 26 1.61 -12.28 21.67
C LEU A 26 2.51 -11.07 21.42
N LEU A 27 2.95 -10.87 20.18
CA LEU A 27 3.86 -9.78 19.83
C LEU A 27 3.24 -8.40 20.02
N HIS A 28 1.91 -8.22 19.82
CA HIS A 28 1.31 -6.90 19.93
C HIS A 28 1.39 -6.28 21.33
N TRP A 29 1.58 -7.08 22.37
CA TRP A 29 1.80 -6.60 23.75
C TRP A 29 3.19 -5.97 23.94
N LEU A 30 4.16 -6.38 23.15
CA LEU A 30 5.52 -5.86 23.27
C LEU A 30 5.61 -4.37 22.86
N PRO A 31 6.57 -3.62 23.44
CA PRO A 31 6.94 -2.31 22.93
C PRO A 31 7.33 -2.39 21.45
N LEU A 32 6.96 -1.35 20.66
CA LEU A 32 7.21 -1.36 19.21
C LEU A 32 8.71 -1.52 18.85
N PRO A 33 9.70 -0.98 19.57
CA PRO A 33 11.11 -1.23 19.30
C PRO A 33 11.48 -2.72 19.35
N LEU A 34 10.91 -3.51 20.23
CA LEU A 34 11.14 -4.96 20.30
C LEU A 34 10.50 -5.67 19.11
N GLN A 35 9.25 -5.32 18.75
CA GLN A 35 8.62 -5.86 17.55
C GLN A 35 9.43 -5.54 16.29
N ALA A 36 9.96 -4.32 16.19
CA ALA A 36 10.81 -3.88 15.10
C ALA A 36 12.14 -4.67 15.05
N ALA A 37 12.75 -4.94 16.21
CA ALA A 37 13.98 -5.75 16.28
C ALA A 37 13.73 -7.18 15.78
N PHE A 38 12.65 -7.82 16.22
CA PHE A 38 12.25 -9.15 15.73
C PHE A 38 11.95 -9.14 14.23
N GLY A 39 11.21 -8.14 13.74
CA GLY A 39 10.88 -7.99 12.32
C GLY A 39 12.13 -7.77 11.47
N ASN A 40 13.06 -6.95 11.93
CA ASN A 40 14.34 -6.71 11.26
C ASN A 40 15.20 -7.99 11.22
N ALA A 41 15.29 -8.73 12.31
CA ALA A 41 16.06 -9.99 12.37
C ALA A 41 15.45 -11.04 11.42
N LEU A 42 14.13 -11.22 11.47
CA LEU A 42 13.40 -12.13 10.57
C LEU A 42 13.57 -11.70 9.12
N GLY A 43 13.41 -10.41 8.82
CA GLY A 43 13.57 -9.86 7.48
C GLY A 43 14.99 -10.03 6.94
N TRP A 44 16.01 -9.85 7.78
CA TRP A 44 17.38 -10.12 7.42
C TRP A 44 17.58 -11.59 7.06
N LEU A 45 17.06 -12.50 7.88
CA LEU A 45 17.15 -13.95 7.65
C LEU A 45 16.46 -14.36 6.35
N VAL A 46 15.22 -13.92 6.13
CA VAL A 46 14.44 -14.24 4.92
C VAL A 46 15.10 -13.66 3.66
N ALA A 47 15.75 -12.51 3.76
CA ALA A 47 16.48 -11.91 2.63
C ALA A 47 17.69 -12.74 2.16
N GLN A 48 18.23 -13.65 3.01
CA GLN A 48 19.31 -14.56 2.61
C GLN A 48 18.81 -15.75 1.78
N LEU A 49 17.53 -16.07 1.91
CA LEU A 49 16.97 -17.25 1.24
C LEU A 49 16.76 -16.94 -0.26
N PRO A 50 17.23 -17.83 -1.15
CA PRO A 50 16.92 -17.70 -2.57
C PRO A 50 15.42 -17.91 -2.79
N GLY A 51 14.85 -17.17 -3.73
CA GLY A 51 13.44 -17.34 -4.04
C GLY A 51 12.91 -16.33 -5.06
N LYS A 52 11.76 -16.68 -5.62
CA LYS A 52 11.10 -15.88 -6.68
C LYS A 52 10.88 -14.43 -6.28
N ARG A 53 10.49 -14.15 -5.03
CA ARG A 53 10.25 -12.78 -4.56
C ARG A 53 11.54 -11.98 -4.45
N ARG A 54 12.63 -12.62 -4.03
CA ARG A 54 13.96 -12.00 -3.98
C ARG A 54 14.43 -11.61 -5.40
N HIS A 55 14.28 -12.53 -6.36
CA HIS A 55 14.58 -12.26 -7.77
C HIS A 55 13.79 -11.07 -8.30
N ILE A 56 12.47 -11.05 -8.10
CA ILE A 56 11.61 -9.94 -8.52
C ILE A 56 12.07 -8.60 -7.93
N ALA A 57 12.34 -8.54 -6.64
CA ALA A 57 12.78 -7.30 -6.00
C ALA A 57 14.18 -6.85 -6.48
N ALA A 58 15.10 -7.79 -6.69
CA ALA A 58 16.43 -7.50 -7.24
C ALA A 58 16.33 -6.95 -8.67
N THR A 59 15.49 -7.55 -9.52
CA THR A 59 15.23 -7.10 -10.89
C THR A 59 14.60 -5.70 -10.89
N ASN A 60 13.59 -5.45 -10.08
CA ASN A 60 12.97 -4.13 -9.97
C ASN A 60 13.99 -3.05 -9.57
N LEU A 61 14.81 -3.33 -8.54
CA LEU A 61 15.84 -2.40 -8.09
C LEU A 61 16.92 -2.17 -9.15
N ALA A 62 17.27 -3.19 -9.93
CA ALA A 62 18.24 -3.05 -11.02
C ALA A 62 17.69 -2.19 -12.16
N LEU A 63 16.43 -2.38 -12.53
CA LEU A 63 15.75 -1.60 -13.58
C LEU A 63 15.56 -0.13 -13.17
N CYS A 64 15.11 0.11 -11.93
CA CYS A 64 14.78 1.45 -11.46
C CYS A 64 16.03 2.27 -11.03
N PHE A 65 17.11 1.61 -10.67
CA PHE A 65 18.34 2.26 -10.21
C PHE A 65 19.59 1.69 -10.90
N PRO A 66 19.69 1.77 -12.23
CA PRO A 66 20.80 1.18 -12.98
C PRO A 66 22.16 1.76 -12.55
N GLU A 67 22.22 3.07 -12.30
CA GLU A 67 23.45 3.78 -11.92
C GLU A 67 23.87 3.54 -10.46
N THR A 68 22.98 2.97 -9.63
CA THR A 68 23.30 2.69 -8.23
C THR A 68 24.17 1.43 -8.13
N PRO A 69 25.32 1.46 -7.43
CA PRO A 69 26.18 0.29 -7.29
C PRO A 69 25.46 -0.94 -6.75
N LYS A 70 25.76 -2.13 -7.29
CA LYS A 70 25.12 -3.39 -6.89
C LYS A 70 25.14 -3.63 -5.37
N PRO A 71 26.23 -3.36 -4.61
CA PRO A 71 26.23 -3.53 -3.15
C PRO A 71 25.19 -2.65 -2.44
N VAL A 72 24.90 -1.46 -2.96
CA VAL A 72 23.89 -0.56 -2.41
C VAL A 72 22.48 -1.12 -2.69
N ARG A 73 22.20 -1.56 -3.93
CA ARG A 73 20.93 -2.21 -4.27
C ARG A 73 20.68 -3.48 -3.45
N GLU A 74 21.71 -4.30 -3.21
CA GLU A 74 21.61 -5.48 -2.33
C GLU A 74 21.36 -5.10 -0.86
N ARG A 75 21.91 -3.98 -0.39
CA ARG A 75 21.56 -3.42 0.94
C ARG A 75 20.10 -3.01 0.98
N TRP A 76 19.61 -2.28 -0.01
CA TRP A 76 18.20 -1.88 -0.11
C TRP A 76 17.26 -3.10 -0.19
N LEU A 77 17.63 -4.13 -0.94
CA LEU A 77 16.90 -5.40 -0.99
C LEU A 77 16.74 -6.02 0.40
N ARG A 78 17.83 -6.13 1.17
CA ARG A 78 17.74 -6.62 2.56
C ARG A 78 16.87 -5.75 3.44
N GLN A 79 17.01 -4.42 3.34
CA GLN A 79 16.19 -3.47 4.09
C GLN A 79 14.70 -3.54 3.70
N THR A 80 14.39 -3.83 2.43
CA THR A 80 13.02 -4.05 1.97
C THR A 80 12.40 -5.27 2.67
N TYR A 81 13.14 -6.36 2.79
CA TYR A 81 12.67 -7.51 3.56
C TYR A 81 12.50 -7.21 5.04
N GLN A 82 13.43 -6.47 5.63
CA GLN A 82 13.33 -6.05 7.03
C GLN A 82 12.09 -5.18 7.27
N ALA A 83 11.87 -4.16 6.46
CA ALA A 83 10.70 -3.30 6.54
C ALA A 83 9.39 -4.08 6.33
N SER A 84 9.37 -5.01 5.36
CA SER A 84 8.20 -5.85 5.09
C SER A 84 7.88 -6.80 6.24
N MET A 85 8.89 -7.45 6.83
CA MET A 85 8.68 -8.36 7.97
C MET A 85 8.25 -7.60 9.22
N ARG A 86 8.81 -6.41 9.46
CA ARG A 86 8.29 -5.52 10.50
C ARG A 86 6.81 -5.24 10.30
N ALA A 87 6.41 -4.80 9.11
CA ALA A 87 5.01 -4.51 8.81
C ALA A 87 4.10 -5.73 9.05
N VAL A 88 4.55 -6.94 8.69
CA VAL A 88 3.81 -8.18 8.96
C VAL A 88 3.67 -8.42 10.47
N LEU A 89 4.73 -8.34 11.25
CA LEU A 89 4.68 -8.58 12.69
C LEU A 89 3.89 -7.49 13.44
N GLU A 90 3.96 -6.27 12.97
CA GLU A 90 3.28 -5.11 13.55
C GLU A 90 1.77 -5.07 13.23
N HIS A 91 1.24 -5.96 12.33
CA HIS A 91 -0.21 -6.07 12.06
C HIS A 91 -1.02 -6.40 13.33
N GLY A 92 -0.43 -7.08 14.30
CA GLY A 92 -1.08 -7.30 15.59
C GLY A 92 -1.53 -6.01 16.28
N LEU A 93 -0.81 -4.91 16.10
CA LEU A 93 -1.20 -3.60 16.59
C LEU A 93 -2.50 -3.11 15.92
N LEU A 94 -2.66 -3.30 14.62
CA LEU A 94 -3.87 -2.92 13.89
C LEU A 94 -5.08 -3.71 14.36
N TRP A 95 -4.88 -4.97 14.69
CA TRP A 95 -5.97 -5.87 15.08
C TRP A 95 -6.37 -5.72 16.56
N TRP A 96 -5.43 -5.44 17.46
CA TRP A 96 -5.69 -5.47 18.91
C TRP A 96 -5.17 -4.26 19.69
N GLY A 97 -4.29 -3.44 19.11
CA GLY A 97 -3.78 -2.25 19.79
C GLY A 97 -4.90 -1.25 20.10
N SER A 98 -4.80 -0.54 21.22
CA SER A 98 -5.74 0.52 21.57
C SER A 98 -5.63 1.70 20.59
N GLU A 99 -6.71 2.44 20.39
CA GLU A 99 -6.72 3.65 19.55
C GLU A 99 -5.67 4.65 20.02
N SER A 100 -5.57 4.88 21.34
CA SER A 100 -4.59 5.79 21.92
C SER A 100 -3.14 5.37 21.62
N ARG A 101 -2.87 4.06 21.63
CA ARG A 101 -1.55 3.52 21.28
C ARG A 101 -1.26 3.74 19.80
N LEU A 102 -2.21 3.46 18.92
CA LEU A 102 -2.06 3.65 17.48
C LEU A 102 -1.87 5.14 17.13
N ARG A 103 -2.65 6.05 17.73
CA ARG A 103 -2.48 7.50 17.54
C ARG A 103 -1.08 8.00 17.92
N ARG A 104 -0.50 7.47 19.01
CA ARG A 104 0.88 7.80 19.41
C ARG A 104 1.93 7.27 18.45
N LEU A 105 1.73 6.06 17.94
CA LEU A 105 2.70 5.38 17.08
C LEU A 105 2.61 5.80 15.61
N ILE A 106 1.46 6.31 15.18
CA ILE A 106 1.21 6.67 13.78
C ILE A 106 0.85 8.15 13.75
N ARG A 107 1.83 9.00 13.43
CA ARG A 107 1.68 10.46 13.39
C ARG A 107 1.30 10.92 12.00
N ILE A 108 0.50 11.97 11.92
CA ILE A 108 0.15 12.64 10.67
C ILE A 108 0.92 13.96 10.62
N ASP A 109 1.65 14.16 9.54
CA ASP A 109 2.29 15.44 9.21
C ASP A 109 1.42 16.16 8.17
N ASN A 110 1.31 17.48 8.28
CA ASN A 110 0.52 18.36 7.44
C ASN A 110 -0.97 17.95 7.41
N PRO A 111 -1.62 17.74 8.58
CA PRO A 111 -3.02 17.30 8.63
C PRO A 111 -4.00 18.27 7.96
N GLU A 112 -3.63 19.55 7.81
CA GLU A 112 -4.40 20.57 7.11
C GLU A 112 -4.55 20.28 5.62
N ALA A 113 -3.57 19.61 4.99
CA ALA A 113 -3.66 19.22 3.59
C ALA A 113 -4.59 18.00 3.36
N MET A 114 -4.93 17.24 4.40
CA MET A 114 -5.68 15.99 4.30
C MET A 114 -7.02 16.13 3.55
N MET A 115 -7.67 17.28 3.67
CA MET A 115 -8.99 17.54 3.06
C MET A 115 -8.93 18.45 1.84
N GLY A 116 -7.75 18.72 1.33
CA GLY A 116 -7.60 19.60 0.18
C GLY A 116 -8.12 21.01 0.49
N ASP A 117 -8.96 21.55 -0.39
CA ASP A 117 -9.61 22.86 -0.21
C ASP A 117 -10.83 22.83 0.73
N GLY A 118 -11.19 21.66 1.24
CA GLY A 118 -12.36 21.48 2.10
C GLY A 118 -13.72 21.52 1.40
N VAL A 119 -13.75 21.76 0.09
CA VAL A 119 -14.97 21.89 -0.72
C VAL A 119 -15.16 20.71 -1.65
N ARG A 120 -14.14 20.37 -2.42
CA ARG A 120 -14.18 19.27 -3.38
C ARG A 120 -14.03 17.91 -2.67
N PRO A 121 -14.64 16.82 -3.22
CA PRO A 121 -14.31 15.46 -2.78
C PRO A 121 -12.81 15.21 -2.89
N VAL A 122 -12.29 14.26 -2.09
CA VAL A 122 -10.85 14.00 -2.01
C VAL A 122 -10.53 12.54 -2.36
N ILE A 123 -9.50 12.35 -3.19
CA ILE A 123 -8.84 11.07 -3.39
C ILE A 123 -7.45 11.14 -2.75
N TRP A 124 -7.22 10.34 -1.71
CA TRP A 124 -5.90 10.19 -1.11
C TRP A 124 -5.07 9.26 -1.97
N LEU A 125 -4.10 9.80 -2.68
CA LEU A 125 -3.15 9.05 -3.48
C LEU A 125 -2.09 8.42 -2.55
N ALA A 126 -2.21 7.13 -2.31
CA ALA A 126 -1.37 6.40 -1.36
C ALA A 126 -0.64 5.23 -2.06
N PRO A 127 0.56 5.45 -2.62
CA PRO A 127 1.35 4.37 -3.21
C PRO A 127 1.69 3.28 -2.20
N HIS A 128 2.00 2.06 -2.70
CA HIS A 128 2.29 0.91 -1.87
C HIS A 128 3.66 1.01 -1.16
N PHE A 129 3.79 2.00 -0.26
CA PHE A 129 4.88 2.00 0.72
C PHE A 129 4.56 1.05 1.87
N VAL A 130 5.60 0.54 2.50
CA VAL A 130 5.47 -0.27 3.72
C VAL A 130 4.71 0.52 4.79
N GLY A 131 3.74 -0.14 5.45
CA GLY A 131 2.91 0.53 6.46
C GLY A 131 1.60 1.11 5.94
N LEU A 132 1.24 0.87 4.67
CA LEU A 132 -0.02 1.37 4.09
C LEU A 132 -1.27 0.99 4.92
N ASP A 133 -1.30 -0.17 5.57
CA ASP A 133 -2.41 -0.58 6.45
C ASP A 133 -2.42 0.23 7.76
N MET A 134 -1.24 0.63 8.26
CA MET A 134 -1.11 1.57 9.40
C MET A 134 -1.70 2.93 9.03
N ALA A 135 -1.40 3.41 7.81
CA ALA A 135 -1.99 4.64 7.30
C ALA A 135 -3.51 4.54 7.18
N GLY A 136 -4.03 3.50 6.52
CA GLY A 136 -5.47 3.31 6.38
C GLY A 136 -6.20 3.28 7.72
N ALA A 137 -5.67 2.58 8.71
CA ALA A 137 -6.22 2.54 10.07
C ALA A 137 -6.17 3.93 10.73
N ARG A 138 -5.04 4.64 10.62
CA ARG A 138 -4.89 5.97 11.23
C ARG A 138 -5.83 6.99 10.62
N LEU A 139 -5.99 6.98 9.29
CA LEU A 139 -6.92 7.85 8.59
C LEU A 139 -8.38 7.53 8.94
N SER A 140 -8.73 6.25 9.09
CA SER A 140 -10.06 5.85 9.55
C SER A 140 -10.36 6.23 11.00
N MET A 141 -9.36 6.61 11.81
CA MET A 141 -9.57 7.21 13.14
C MET A 141 -9.89 8.69 13.09
N GLU A 142 -9.58 9.36 11.99
CA GLU A 142 -9.87 10.80 11.83
C GLU A 142 -11.27 11.00 11.25
N ARG A 143 -11.64 10.15 10.31
CA ARG A 143 -12.94 10.26 9.65
C ARG A 143 -13.31 9.01 8.87
N GLN A 144 -14.59 8.89 8.56
CA GLN A 144 -15.04 7.85 7.63
C GLN A 144 -14.42 8.07 6.25
N CYS A 145 -13.91 7.01 5.65
CA CYS A 145 -13.32 7.01 4.32
C CYS A 145 -13.74 5.75 3.54
N ALA A 146 -13.42 5.71 2.27
CA ALA A 146 -13.64 4.54 1.42
C ALA A 146 -12.31 4.00 0.92
N SER A 147 -12.22 2.70 0.71
CA SER A 147 -11.07 2.03 0.08
C SER A 147 -11.52 0.80 -0.69
N MET A 148 -10.78 0.44 -1.73
CA MET A 148 -11.00 -0.80 -2.47
C MET A 148 -10.08 -1.89 -1.95
N TYR A 149 -10.59 -3.12 -1.83
CA TYR A 149 -9.80 -4.26 -1.40
C TYR A 149 -10.00 -5.49 -2.29
N ALA A 150 -8.98 -6.34 -2.33
CA ALA A 150 -9.08 -7.68 -2.88
C ALA A 150 -9.07 -8.70 -1.75
N PRO A 151 -10.01 -9.66 -1.70
CA PRO A 151 -10.02 -10.70 -0.67
C PRO A 151 -8.72 -11.49 -0.65
N ALA A 152 -8.21 -11.78 0.54
CA ALA A 152 -7.04 -12.64 0.69
C ALA A 152 -7.38 -14.10 0.39
N ARG A 153 -6.40 -14.87 -0.11
CA ARG A 153 -6.59 -16.30 -0.41
C ARG A 153 -6.86 -17.13 0.84
N ASN A 154 -6.16 -16.83 1.93
CA ASN A 154 -6.38 -17.49 3.22
C ASN A 154 -7.57 -16.84 3.93
N PRO A 155 -8.62 -17.61 4.29
CA PRO A 155 -9.84 -17.06 4.88
C PRO A 155 -9.63 -16.49 6.30
N VAL A 156 -8.65 -16.99 7.07
CA VAL A 156 -8.31 -16.46 8.39
C VAL A 156 -7.69 -15.09 8.23
N SER A 157 -6.69 -14.97 7.33
CA SER A 157 -6.05 -13.67 7.02
C SER A 157 -7.05 -12.66 6.47
N ASP A 158 -7.95 -13.10 5.57
CA ASP A 158 -8.99 -12.24 4.99
C ASP A 158 -9.91 -11.65 6.07
N ARG A 159 -10.37 -12.51 6.98
CA ARG A 159 -11.24 -12.09 8.10
C ARG A 159 -10.55 -11.08 9.02
N LEU A 160 -9.29 -11.33 9.37
CA LEU A 160 -8.52 -10.44 10.24
C LEU A 160 -8.16 -9.12 9.58
N MET A 161 -7.83 -9.13 8.29
CA MET A 161 -7.59 -7.90 7.53
C MET A 161 -8.85 -7.03 7.48
N LEU A 162 -10.00 -7.62 7.17
CA LEU A 162 -11.28 -6.92 7.19
C LEU A 162 -11.61 -6.38 8.60
N TYR A 163 -11.41 -7.20 9.63
CA TYR A 163 -11.60 -6.79 11.01
C TYR A 163 -10.73 -5.57 11.36
N GLY A 164 -9.42 -5.64 11.13
CA GLY A 164 -8.50 -4.55 11.44
C GLY A 164 -8.82 -3.26 10.71
N ARG A 165 -9.17 -3.36 9.42
CA ARG A 165 -9.55 -2.21 8.60
C ARG A 165 -10.91 -1.59 8.98
N SER A 166 -11.79 -2.35 9.64
CA SER A 166 -13.14 -1.88 10.01
C SER A 166 -13.25 -1.43 11.46
N ARG A 167 -12.15 -1.38 12.24
CA ARG A 167 -12.18 -1.10 13.67
C ARG A 167 -12.57 0.34 14.02
N PHE A 168 -12.24 1.31 13.16
CA PHE A 168 -12.42 2.73 13.45
C PHE A 168 -13.32 3.37 12.40
N PHE A 169 -14.25 4.22 12.81
CA PHE A 169 -15.22 4.96 12.00
C PHE A 169 -15.84 4.17 10.81
N SER A 170 -15.86 2.85 10.89
CA SER A 170 -16.47 1.95 9.89
C SER A 170 -16.20 2.37 8.43
N PRO A 171 -14.95 2.33 7.95
CA PRO A 171 -14.64 2.73 6.58
C PRO A 171 -15.43 1.87 5.59
N LYS A 172 -15.80 2.47 4.46
CA LYS A 172 -16.51 1.78 3.39
C LYS A 172 -15.52 0.94 2.57
N LEU A 173 -15.39 -0.33 2.93
CA LEU A 173 -14.56 -1.29 2.19
C LEU A 173 -15.32 -1.82 0.98
N ILE A 174 -14.84 -1.50 -0.22
CA ILE A 174 -15.45 -1.86 -1.51
C ILE A 174 -14.65 -3.02 -2.10
N SER A 175 -15.30 -4.14 -2.38
CA SER A 175 -14.64 -5.26 -3.03
C SER A 175 -14.30 -4.92 -4.49
N LYS A 176 -13.14 -5.36 -4.97
CA LYS A 176 -12.82 -5.28 -6.42
C LYS A 176 -13.88 -5.94 -7.30
N ALA A 177 -14.57 -6.95 -6.80
CA ALA A 177 -15.64 -7.65 -7.53
C ALA A 177 -16.90 -6.80 -7.72
N ASP A 178 -17.10 -5.76 -6.90
CA ASP A 178 -18.26 -4.87 -6.98
C ASP A 178 -18.11 -3.80 -8.08
N GLY A 179 -16.92 -3.71 -8.68
CA GLY A 179 -16.61 -2.77 -9.75
C GLY A 179 -16.44 -1.33 -9.27
N ILE A 180 -16.45 -0.38 -10.24
CA ILE A 180 -16.12 1.02 -9.98
C ILE A 180 -17.30 1.86 -9.48
N LYS A 181 -18.54 1.46 -9.76
CA LYS A 181 -19.73 2.26 -9.41
C LYS A 181 -19.85 2.59 -7.92
N PRO A 182 -19.62 1.63 -6.98
CA PRO A 182 -19.63 1.95 -5.54
C PRO A 182 -18.55 2.93 -5.12
N VAL A 183 -17.38 2.93 -5.82
CA VAL A 183 -16.29 3.89 -5.57
C VAL A 183 -16.72 5.30 -5.97
N LEU A 184 -17.23 5.46 -7.20
CA LEU A 184 -17.74 6.75 -7.69
C LEU A 184 -18.81 7.32 -6.75
N LYS A 185 -19.75 6.46 -6.30
CA LYS A 185 -20.77 6.88 -5.35
C LYS A 185 -20.13 7.32 -4.03
N ALA A 186 -19.20 6.58 -3.48
CA ALA A 186 -18.56 6.92 -2.21
C ALA A 186 -17.85 8.27 -2.26
N ILE A 187 -17.12 8.55 -3.35
CA ILE A 187 -16.42 9.83 -3.55
C ILE A 187 -17.42 10.97 -3.68
N LYS A 188 -18.50 10.80 -4.48
CA LYS A 188 -19.57 11.81 -4.66
C LYS A 188 -20.36 12.06 -3.38
N ASP A 189 -20.49 11.04 -2.51
CA ASP A 189 -21.11 11.17 -1.18
C ASP A 189 -20.15 11.88 -0.17
N GLY A 190 -18.99 12.39 -0.62
CA GLY A 190 -18.01 13.14 0.19
C GLY A 190 -17.08 12.28 1.04
N LEU A 191 -17.03 10.95 0.84
CA LEU A 191 -16.09 10.10 1.52
C LEU A 191 -14.71 10.18 0.84
N PRO A 192 -13.63 10.57 1.55
CA PRO A 192 -12.28 10.47 1.00
C PRO A 192 -11.98 9.04 0.56
N PHE A 193 -11.40 8.90 -0.62
CA PHE A 193 -11.08 7.59 -1.18
C PHE A 193 -9.59 7.29 -1.07
N TYR A 194 -9.23 6.31 -0.22
CA TYR A 194 -7.85 5.83 -0.05
C TYR A 194 -7.48 4.93 -1.22
N TYR A 195 -6.69 5.45 -2.15
CA TYR A 195 -6.40 4.86 -3.46
C TYR A 195 -4.93 4.51 -3.64
N LEU A 196 -4.69 3.26 -4.06
CA LEU A 196 -3.37 2.68 -4.25
C LEU A 196 -3.18 2.30 -5.74
N PRO A 197 -2.54 3.16 -6.56
CA PRO A 197 -2.55 3.05 -8.04
C PRO A 197 -1.45 2.19 -8.65
N ASP A 198 -0.39 1.88 -7.94
CA ASP A 198 0.95 1.58 -8.45
C ASP A 198 1.25 0.08 -8.63
N GLN A 199 0.21 -0.76 -8.68
CA GLN A 199 0.36 -2.17 -9.04
C GLN A 199 0.07 -2.42 -10.53
N ASP A 200 0.87 -3.30 -11.14
CA ASP A 200 0.58 -3.82 -12.47
C ASP A 200 -0.58 -4.83 -12.40
N LEU A 201 -1.74 -4.45 -12.91
CA LEU A 201 -2.96 -5.26 -12.95
C LEU A 201 -3.22 -5.88 -14.33
N GLY A 202 -2.30 -5.75 -15.27
CA GLY A 202 -2.44 -6.21 -16.65
C GLY A 202 -2.78 -5.08 -17.61
N ARG A 203 -3.10 -5.43 -18.86
CA ARG A 203 -3.35 -4.44 -19.94
C ARG A 203 -4.70 -3.72 -19.82
N LEU A 204 -5.66 -4.31 -19.14
CA LEU A 204 -7.02 -3.76 -19.09
C LEU A 204 -7.04 -2.40 -18.36
N ASN A 205 -7.51 -1.35 -19.05
CA ASN A 205 -7.54 0.02 -18.53
C ASN A 205 -6.17 0.57 -18.08
N ALA A 206 -5.08 0.04 -18.61
CA ALA A 206 -3.73 0.51 -18.37
C ALA A 206 -3.18 1.25 -19.58
N VAL A 207 -2.33 2.21 -19.33
CA VAL A 207 -1.47 2.87 -20.31
C VAL A 207 -0.01 2.54 -19.99
N PHE A 208 0.85 2.52 -21.01
CA PHE A 208 2.28 2.34 -20.81
C PHE A 208 2.94 3.70 -20.66
N VAL A 209 3.29 4.04 -19.44
CA VAL A 209 4.01 5.27 -19.10
C VAL A 209 5.30 4.93 -18.36
N PRO A 210 6.31 5.81 -18.38
CA PRO A 210 7.56 5.55 -17.67
C PRO A 210 7.34 5.36 -16.17
N PHE A 211 8.10 4.44 -15.59
CA PHE A 211 8.37 4.34 -14.16
C PHE A 211 9.87 4.07 -14.02
N PHE A 212 10.62 5.04 -13.51
CA PHE A 212 12.10 5.09 -13.56
C PHE A 212 12.65 4.90 -14.97
N GLY A 213 12.02 5.53 -15.96
CA GLY A 213 12.41 5.43 -17.37
C GLY A 213 12.03 4.10 -18.06
N VAL A 214 11.49 3.12 -17.31
CA VAL A 214 11.06 1.82 -17.85
C VAL A 214 9.56 1.86 -18.16
N PRO A 215 9.10 1.50 -19.38
CA PRO A 215 7.69 1.41 -19.69
C PRO A 215 6.95 0.46 -18.73
N ALA A 216 5.96 0.97 -18.00
CA ALA A 216 5.21 0.24 -17.01
C ALA A 216 3.71 0.35 -17.24
N ALA A 217 3.02 -0.80 -17.34
CA ALA A 217 1.57 -0.82 -17.41
C ALA A 217 0.99 -0.22 -16.11
N THR A 218 0.34 0.93 -16.25
CA THR A 218 -0.19 1.72 -15.13
C THR A 218 -1.67 1.98 -15.35
N VAL A 219 -2.50 1.63 -14.35
CA VAL A 219 -3.95 1.79 -14.45
C VAL A 219 -4.34 3.26 -14.47
N SER A 220 -5.10 3.67 -15.47
CA SER A 220 -5.54 5.06 -15.67
C SER A 220 -6.78 5.46 -14.85
N ALA A 221 -7.00 4.81 -13.69
CA ALA A 221 -8.20 5.04 -12.91
C ALA A 221 -8.17 6.35 -12.12
N LEU A 222 -7.00 6.82 -11.65
CA LEU A 222 -6.91 8.05 -10.86
C LEU A 222 -7.44 9.28 -11.61
N PRO A 223 -6.91 9.65 -12.79
CA PRO A 223 -7.41 10.82 -13.50
C PRO A 223 -8.89 10.67 -13.91
N ARG A 224 -9.33 9.45 -14.29
CA ARG A 224 -10.74 9.20 -14.61
C ARG A 224 -11.67 9.39 -13.40
N LEU A 225 -11.27 8.88 -12.22
CA LEU A 225 -12.03 9.08 -10.99
C LEU A 225 -12.10 10.57 -10.63
N ALA A 226 -10.98 11.27 -10.66
CA ALA A 226 -10.92 12.70 -10.39
C ALA A 226 -11.84 13.50 -11.34
N LYS A 227 -11.78 13.22 -12.67
CA LYS A 227 -12.62 13.88 -13.69
C LYS A 227 -14.11 13.60 -13.46
N LEU A 228 -14.51 12.36 -13.19
CA LEU A 228 -15.90 11.95 -13.04
C LEU A 228 -16.55 12.41 -11.73
N THR A 229 -15.75 12.70 -10.71
CA THR A 229 -16.25 13.06 -9.38
C THR A 229 -15.97 14.51 -8.99
N GLY A 230 -15.15 15.23 -9.77
CA GLY A 230 -14.64 16.55 -9.41
C GLY A 230 -13.67 16.51 -8.21
N ALA A 231 -13.16 15.33 -7.87
CA ALA A 231 -12.34 15.16 -6.69
C ALA A 231 -10.93 15.76 -6.87
N GLN A 232 -10.42 16.34 -5.79
CA GLN A 232 -9.02 16.74 -5.64
C GLN A 232 -8.16 15.53 -5.30
N VAL A 233 -6.96 15.43 -5.88
CA VAL A 233 -5.99 14.40 -5.52
C VAL A 233 -5.04 14.97 -4.47
N VAL A 234 -4.98 14.33 -3.31
CA VAL A 234 -4.09 14.68 -2.20
C VAL A 234 -3.15 13.51 -1.95
N PRO A 235 -1.85 13.64 -2.27
CA PRO A 235 -0.91 12.55 -2.03
C PRO A 235 -0.62 12.38 -0.53
N VAL A 236 -0.48 11.11 -0.12
CA VAL A 236 -0.09 10.74 1.24
C VAL A 236 0.92 9.61 1.22
N ILE A 237 2.08 9.82 1.83
CA ILE A 237 3.15 8.84 1.89
C ILE A 237 3.32 8.33 3.32
N THR A 238 3.29 7.02 3.46
CA THR A 238 3.54 6.36 4.75
C THR A 238 5.02 6.02 4.87
N ARG A 239 5.63 6.42 5.98
CA ARG A 239 7.03 6.09 6.31
C ARG A 239 7.08 5.27 7.60
N GLN A 240 7.71 4.12 7.54
CA GLN A 240 8.07 3.35 8.73
C GLN A 240 9.35 3.94 9.34
N LEU A 241 9.27 4.39 10.58
CA LEU A 241 10.40 5.03 11.24
C LEU A 241 11.41 4.01 11.77
N PRO A 242 12.71 4.35 11.79
CA PRO A 242 13.76 3.44 12.29
C PRO A 242 13.56 3.09 13.76
N GLY A 243 14.19 2.00 14.22
CA GLY A 243 14.23 1.59 15.61
C GLY A 243 12.88 1.30 16.27
N GLY A 244 11.79 1.19 15.51
CA GLY A 244 10.46 1.03 16.10
C GLY A 244 9.87 2.32 16.67
N ALA A 245 10.29 3.50 16.17
CA ALA A 245 9.73 4.79 16.59
C ALA A 245 8.30 5.04 16.06
N GLY A 246 7.74 4.09 15.30
CA GLY A 246 6.39 4.16 14.76
C GLY A 246 6.33 4.44 13.27
N TYR A 247 5.29 5.16 12.88
CA TYR A 247 5.01 5.51 11.49
C TYR A 247 4.70 7.00 11.37
N ARG A 248 4.96 7.53 10.18
CA ARG A 248 4.62 8.88 9.82
C ARG A 248 3.85 8.90 8.50
N LEU A 249 2.71 9.54 8.51
CA LEU A 249 1.91 9.83 7.31
C LEU A 249 2.17 11.27 6.95
N HIS A 250 2.76 11.49 5.80
CA HIS A 250 3.03 12.84 5.32
C HIS A 250 2.09 13.17 4.17
N PHE A 251 1.22 14.18 4.37
CA PHE A 251 0.36 14.72 3.33
C PHE A 251 1.12 15.78 2.55
N TYR A 252 1.00 15.70 1.24
CA TYR A 252 1.52 16.70 0.31
C TYR A 252 0.40 17.64 -0.11
N PRO A 253 0.71 18.83 -0.62
CA PRO A 253 -0.30 19.74 -1.15
C PRO A 253 -1.19 19.04 -2.17
N PRO A 254 -2.47 19.39 -2.23
CA PRO A 254 -3.38 18.92 -3.27
C PRO A 254 -2.82 19.25 -4.66
N TRP A 255 -2.98 18.33 -5.60
CA TRP A 255 -2.56 18.58 -6.97
C TRP A 255 -3.42 19.65 -7.61
N GLU A 256 -2.78 20.67 -8.19
CA GLU A 256 -3.39 21.70 -8.99
C GLU A 256 -3.48 21.26 -10.47
N ASN A 257 -4.49 21.74 -11.19
CA ASN A 257 -4.70 21.44 -12.62
C ASN A 257 -4.69 19.93 -12.97
N PHE A 258 -5.16 19.12 -12.03
CA PHE A 258 -5.30 17.67 -12.21
C PHE A 258 -6.77 17.23 -12.00
N PRO A 259 -7.33 16.37 -12.89
CA PRO A 259 -6.68 15.86 -14.11
C PRO A 259 -6.69 16.91 -15.23
N SER A 260 -5.77 16.73 -16.19
CA SER A 260 -5.73 17.45 -17.46
C SER A 260 -6.65 16.79 -18.51
N ASP A 261 -6.54 17.23 -19.76
CA ASP A 261 -7.21 16.55 -20.87
C ASP A 261 -6.36 15.42 -21.49
N ASP A 262 -5.09 15.33 -21.11
CA ASP A 262 -4.16 14.28 -21.54
C ASP A 262 -4.05 13.18 -20.48
N LEU A 263 -4.73 12.07 -20.72
CA LEU A 263 -4.77 10.92 -19.82
C LEU A 263 -3.39 10.29 -19.59
N GLU A 264 -2.55 10.20 -20.59
CA GLU A 264 -1.22 9.59 -20.49
C GLU A 264 -0.28 10.50 -19.70
N ALA A 265 -0.32 11.80 -19.97
CA ALA A 265 0.42 12.79 -19.19
C ALA A 265 0.04 12.77 -17.70
N ASP A 266 -1.24 12.67 -17.39
CA ASP A 266 -1.72 12.57 -16.00
C ASP A 266 -1.20 11.31 -15.29
N VAL A 267 -1.21 10.17 -15.97
CA VAL A 267 -0.69 8.91 -15.41
C VAL A 267 0.83 8.94 -15.29
N ALA A 268 1.53 9.57 -16.25
CA ALA A 268 2.98 9.78 -16.17
C ALA A 268 3.34 10.72 -15.00
N TYR A 269 2.58 11.79 -14.81
CA TYR A 269 2.75 12.71 -13.68
C TYR A 269 2.60 11.99 -12.33
N MET A 270 1.58 11.11 -12.22
CA MET A 270 1.40 10.27 -11.03
C MET A 270 2.62 9.36 -10.79
N ASN A 271 3.13 8.69 -11.84
CA ASN A 271 4.31 7.85 -11.71
C ASN A 271 5.55 8.67 -11.30
N ALA A 272 5.78 9.83 -11.91
CA ALA A 272 6.90 10.71 -11.59
C ALA A 272 6.87 11.17 -10.10
N PHE A 273 5.69 11.52 -9.59
CA PHE A 273 5.52 11.82 -8.17
C PHE A 273 5.91 10.62 -7.29
N ILE A 274 5.44 9.42 -7.64
CA ILE A 274 5.76 8.20 -6.88
C ILE A 274 7.26 7.91 -6.93
N GLU A 275 7.90 8.05 -8.09
CA GLU A 275 9.35 7.87 -8.26
C GLU A 275 10.16 8.78 -7.33
N GLU A 276 9.79 10.06 -7.27
CA GLU A 276 10.45 11.03 -6.40
C GLU A 276 10.38 10.59 -4.93
N ARG A 277 9.20 10.12 -4.47
CA ARG A 277 9.03 9.64 -3.09
C ARG A 277 9.77 8.32 -2.85
N VAL A 278 9.84 7.46 -3.86
CA VAL A 278 10.63 6.21 -3.79
C VAL A 278 12.12 6.52 -3.65
N ARG A 279 12.65 7.54 -4.35
CA ARG A 279 14.06 7.97 -4.23
C ARG A 279 14.42 8.43 -2.83
N GLU A 280 13.48 9.01 -2.06
CA GLU A 280 13.71 9.42 -0.68
C GLU A 280 13.88 8.23 0.29
N ILE A 281 13.13 7.14 0.09
CA ILE A 281 13.11 5.97 0.97
C ILE A 281 13.06 4.66 0.18
N PRO A 282 14.06 4.37 -0.69
CA PRO A 282 13.99 3.24 -1.61
C PRO A 282 13.63 1.89 -0.95
N PRO A 283 14.12 1.53 0.26
CA PRO A 283 13.80 0.26 0.87
C PRO A 283 12.33 0.06 1.27
N GLN A 284 11.55 1.12 1.31
CA GLN A 284 10.16 1.02 1.82
C GLN A 284 9.11 0.92 0.74
N TYR A 285 9.49 0.88 -0.54
CA TYR A 285 8.56 0.67 -1.64
C TYR A 285 8.29 -0.83 -1.88
N LEU A 286 7.18 -1.15 -2.56
CA LEU A 286 6.71 -2.52 -2.79
C LEU A 286 7.52 -3.27 -3.87
N TRP A 287 8.84 -3.42 -3.68
CA TRP A 287 9.71 -4.11 -4.66
C TRP A 287 9.39 -5.59 -4.84
N LEU A 288 8.71 -6.23 -3.90
CA LEU A 288 8.29 -7.63 -3.97
C LEU A 288 7.14 -7.89 -4.97
N HIS A 289 6.52 -6.83 -5.51
CA HIS A 289 5.52 -6.90 -6.57
C HIS A 289 6.18 -6.86 -7.95
N ARG A 290 5.62 -7.58 -8.92
CA ARG A 290 6.07 -7.56 -10.32
C ARG A 290 5.56 -6.30 -11.03
N ARG A 291 6.19 -5.14 -10.78
CA ARG A 291 5.78 -3.83 -11.30
C ARG A 291 5.81 -3.75 -12.83
N PHE A 292 6.71 -4.52 -13.46
CA PHE A 292 6.91 -4.55 -14.91
C PHE A 292 6.49 -5.90 -15.54
N LYS A 293 5.48 -6.56 -14.96
CA LYS A 293 4.99 -7.87 -15.42
C LYS A 293 4.40 -7.79 -16.83
N THR A 294 3.62 -6.75 -17.07
CA THR A 294 2.98 -6.50 -18.36
C THR A 294 3.89 -5.62 -19.18
N ARG A 295 4.35 -6.16 -20.32
CA ARG A 295 5.27 -5.45 -21.22
C ARG A 295 4.51 -4.90 -22.44
N PRO A 296 5.03 -3.85 -23.09
CA PRO A 296 4.60 -3.47 -24.44
C PRO A 296 4.58 -4.67 -25.40
N GLU A 297 3.87 -4.54 -26.50
CA GLU A 297 3.81 -5.60 -27.50
C GLU A 297 5.19 -5.86 -28.12
N GLY A 298 5.57 -7.12 -28.26
CA GLY A 298 6.88 -7.55 -28.78
C GLY A 298 8.01 -7.56 -27.74
N GLU A 299 7.80 -7.04 -26.52
CA GLU A 299 8.84 -7.07 -25.49
C GLU A 299 8.75 -8.33 -24.59
N SER A 300 9.91 -8.92 -24.30
CA SER A 300 10.03 -10.09 -23.40
C SER A 300 9.81 -9.73 -21.94
N SER A 301 9.52 -10.76 -21.13
CA SER A 301 9.43 -10.63 -19.67
C SER A 301 10.77 -10.22 -19.08
N VAL A 302 10.76 -9.24 -18.16
CA VAL A 302 11.96 -8.82 -17.41
C VAL A 302 12.26 -9.72 -16.19
N TYR A 303 11.43 -10.72 -15.92
CA TYR A 303 11.52 -11.59 -14.73
C TYR A 303 11.82 -13.06 -15.06
N GLU A 304 12.21 -13.33 -16.28
CA GLU A 304 12.65 -14.67 -16.72
C GLU A 304 14.12 -14.91 -16.43
#